data_0b9dd6b2dfd2fbfdba104cadae4d86de
#
_entry.id   0b9dd6b2dfd2fbfdba104cadae4d86de
#
_cell.length_a   1.000
_cell.length_b   1.000
_cell.length_c   1.000
_cell.angle_alpha   90.00
_cell.angle_beta   90.00
_cell.angle_gamma   90.00
#
_symmetry.space_group_name_H-M   'P 1'
#
loop_
_entity.id
_entity.type
_entity.pdbx_description
1 polymer ?
#
loop_
_entity_poly.entity_id
_entity_poly.type
_entity_poly.pdbx_seq_one_letter_code
_entity_poly.pdbx_strand_id
1 'polypeptide(L)'
;MQTPFPLKENICGSFILLLSRHPFLLNIFLLGCSFLFIPRFSTNDDPILAYLIYSGSHHLALCMHPLMSWILHTVSLASPELPVLFLMETLINFVSIYLLLKSVIHHLSAKTPPILFIFTIFTISFYALYNYIQPQFTQCAGLAMASAICFYTVSQTWKNRLFCTLWFLAGCTVRLDMIYAIIPFTGFLALQEWIRLIQHKKNRASHHSFSWSLFLVITLAAIPLLSMGEKLAYNLSPGWENGLHFNHQRALICDYPDYSGMDKSLEISAQTGLSTVEWNMLKNFEYVPQLAQQTNMIDQLASIHREGNTMETKMIHAKDHFPAVGNAIPLLFPIIGLLLTGMICIRRVNYSFWSYPCIAFSLIILFLFMGRVYNRVLYAPLLLCFVLMAISLNNNIQWKKIPGKVCIFLSMLIMAGLFLNSQGKILGGVIKRTFTKEQRESKVVFDYLTMHPEKIFISFDAFSTFEEALAVSRRNFLRTDHVINCTGWHMWNPTFQEQLDRNSITDPYLALYQDHVRFIQKGVETPAILPYLEHHLGIKTKAILCDSLGSYRIYRIQKDTEFSLIKSN
;
A
#
# COMPACT_ATOMS: atom_id res chain seq x y z
N MET A 1 -14.80 -12.79 -36.71
CA MET A 1 -13.96 -13.27 -35.58
C MET A 1 -13.51 -14.67 -35.87
N GLN A 2 -12.24 -14.85 -36.33
CA GLN A 2 -11.69 -16.17 -36.59
C GLN A 2 -11.32 -16.84 -35.27
N THR A 3 -11.76 -18.08 -35.07
CA THR A 3 -11.48 -18.90 -33.89
C THR A 3 -9.98 -19.19 -33.79
N PRO A 4 -9.31 -18.89 -32.66
CA PRO A 4 -7.85 -18.82 -32.63
C PRO A 4 -7.08 -20.12 -32.43
N PHE A 5 -7.70 -21.27 -32.15
CA PHE A 5 -6.95 -22.50 -31.87
C PHE A 5 -7.62 -23.78 -32.41
N PRO A 6 -6.96 -24.54 -33.26
CA PRO A 6 -7.21 -25.96 -33.40
C PRO A 6 -6.37 -26.70 -32.33
N LEU A 7 -6.76 -26.62 -31.07
CA LEU A 7 -6.27 -27.55 -30.05
C LEU A 7 -7.07 -28.83 -30.19
N LYS A 8 -6.37 -29.95 -30.43
CA LYS A 8 -6.93 -31.29 -30.31
C LYS A 8 -7.66 -31.35 -28.95
N GLU A 9 -8.87 -31.87 -28.95
CA GLU A 9 -9.83 -31.92 -27.88
C GLU A 9 -9.33 -32.67 -26.62
N ASN A 10 -8.41 -32.05 -25.88
CA ASN A 10 -8.09 -32.45 -24.54
C ASN A 10 -8.83 -31.49 -23.57
N ILE A 11 -9.46 -32.01 -22.56
CA ILE A 11 -10.23 -31.28 -21.52
C ILE A 11 -9.46 -30.04 -21.04
N CYS A 12 -8.15 -30.14 -20.90
CA CYS A 12 -7.28 -29.03 -20.49
C CYS A 12 -7.21 -27.91 -21.56
N GLY A 13 -7.20 -28.26 -22.85
CA GLY A 13 -7.23 -27.29 -23.94
C GLY A 13 -8.55 -26.54 -24.05
N SER A 14 -9.67 -27.22 -23.81
CA SER A 14 -11.01 -26.61 -23.82
C SER A 14 -11.21 -25.66 -22.63
N PHE A 15 -10.68 -25.98 -21.46
CA PHE A 15 -10.72 -25.11 -20.27
C PHE A 15 -9.88 -23.84 -20.47
N ILE A 16 -8.66 -23.96 -20.98
CA ILE A 16 -7.79 -22.81 -21.30
C ILE A 16 -8.47 -21.92 -22.36
N LEU A 17 -9.11 -22.53 -23.35
CA LEU A 17 -9.84 -21.81 -24.40
C LEU A 17 -11.05 -21.05 -23.81
N LEU A 18 -11.77 -21.66 -22.88
CA LEU A 18 -12.89 -21.03 -22.18
C LEU A 18 -12.41 -19.82 -21.37
N LEU A 19 -11.37 -19.98 -20.56
CA LEU A 19 -10.78 -18.90 -19.76
C LEU A 19 -10.24 -17.76 -20.63
N SER A 20 -9.63 -18.10 -21.77
CA SER A 20 -9.11 -17.09 -22.70
C SER A 20 -10.21 -16.29 -23.41
N ARG A 21 -11.39 -16.87 -23.61
CA ARG A 21 -12.54 -16.17 -24.22
C ARG A 21 -13.30 -15.28 -23.24
N HIS A 22 -13.21 -15.56 -21.94
CA HIS A 22 -14.03 -14.91 -20.92
C HIS A 22 -13.19 -14.36 -19.76
N PRO A 23 -12.34 -13.31 -19.99
CA PRO A 23 -11.53 -12.72 -18.93
C PRO A 23 -12.34 -12.21 -17.74
N PHE A 24 -13.59 -11.80 -17.99
CA PHE A 24 -14.52 -11.38 -16.96
C PHE A 24 -14.92 -12.54 -16.03
N LEU A 25 -15.22 -13.72 -16.59
CA LEU A 25 -15.57 -14.90 -15.79
C LEU A 25 -14.38 -15.40 -14.97
N LEU A 26 -13.17 -15.38 -15.53
CA LEU A 26 -11.97 -15.72 -14.78
C LEU A 26 -11.80 -14.76 -13.58
N ASN A 27 -11.99 -13.48 -13.80
CA ASN A 27 -11.85 -12.48 -12.73
C ASN A 27 -12.91 -12.64 -11.64
N ILE A 28 -14.17 -12.91 -12.00
CA ILE A 28 -15.23 -13.25 -11.03
C ILE A 28 -14.87 -14.52 -10.24
N PHE A 29 -14.34 -15.53 -10.91
CA PHE A 29 -13.91 -16.76 -10.24
C PHE A 29 -12.81 -16.49 -9.21
N LEU A 30 -11.79 -15.68 -9.57
CA LEU A 30 -10.71 -15.29 -8.65
C LEU A 30 -11.24 -14.49 -7.46
N LEU A 31 -12.13 -13.53 -7.71
CA LEU A 31 -12.81 -12.80 -6.65
C LEU A 31 -13.62 -13.73 -5.76
N GLY A 32 -14.40 -14.65 -6.34
CA GLY A 32 -15.16 -15.67 -5.59
C GLY A 32 -14.26 -16.54 -4.71
N CYS A 33 -13.11 -16.98 -5.25
CA CYS A 33 -12.11 -17.74 -4.48
C CYS A 33 -11.54 -16.93 -3.30
N SER A 34 -11.40 -15.62 -3.43
CA SER A 34 -10.88 -14.80 -2.34
C SER A 34 -11.81 -14.75 -1.12
N PHE A 35 -13.12 -14.89 -1.30
CA PHE A 35 -14.10 -14.95 -0.20
C PHE A 35 -14.06 -16.27 0.58
N LEU A 36 -13.35 -17.29 0.08
CA LEU A 36 -13.05 -18.49 0.89
C LEU A 36 -12.05 -18.15 2.02
N PHE A 37 -11.35 -17.03 1.87
CA PHE A 37 -10.47 -16.45 2.88
C PHE A 37 -11.10 -15.15 3.36
N ILE A 38 -11.05 -14.89 4.66
CA ILE A 38 -11.57 -13.62 5.19
C ILE A 38 -10.64 -12.50 4.73
N PRO A 39 -11.09 -11.56 3.87
CA PRO A 39 -10.24 -10.48 3.39
C PRO A 39 -9.74 -9.61 4.53
N ARG A 40 -8.45 -9.24 4.47
CA ARG A 40 -7.78 -8.41 5.48
C ARG A 40 -6.95 -7.34 4.80
N PHE A 41 -6.91 -6.17 5.35
CA PHE A 41 -5.97 -5.16 4.88
C PHE A 41 -4.52 -5.63 5.06
N SER A 42 -3.68 -5.31 4.09
CA SER A 42 -2.27 -5.74 4.11
C SER A 42 -1.45 -4.98 5.15
N THR A 43 -1.90 -3.81 5.54
CA THR A 43 -1.26 -2.91 6.51
C THR A 43 -2.32 -2.21 7.38
N ASN A 44 -1.89 -1.63 8.51
CA ASN A 44 -2.74 -0.78 9.36
C ASN A 44 -3.02 0.58 8.72
N ASP A 45 -2.39 0.92 7.59
CA ASP A 45 -2.66 2.19 6.92
C ASP A 45 -4.12 2.30 6.46
N ASP A 46 -4.70 1.20 5.96
CA ASP A 46 -6.06 1.19 5.43
C ASP A 46 -7.13 1.37 6.52
N PRO A 47 -7.08 0.69 7.68
CA PRO A 47 -7.95 0.99 8.82
C PRO A 47 -7.80 2.42 9.36
N ILE A 48 -6.57 2.95 9.43
CA ILE A 48 -6.32 4.34 9.84
C ILE A 48 -6.94 5.31 8.83
N LEU A 49 -6.77 5.04 7.54
CA LEU A 49 -7.38 5.84 6.47
C LEU A 49 -8.92 5.86 6.60
N ALA A 50 -9.52 4.69 6.84
CA ALA A 50 -10.95 4.57 7.07
C ALA A 50 -11.40 5.35 8.32
N TYR A 51 -10.63 5.29 9.40
CA TYR A 51 -10.89 6.08 10.61
C TYR A 51 -10.94 7.59 10.28
N LEU A 52 -9.95 8.12 9.58
CA LEU A 52 -9.90 9.54 9.21
C LEU A 52 -11.09 9.95 8.34
N ILE A 53 -11.46 9.10 7.37
CA ILE A 53 -12.57 9.36 6.45
C ILE A 53 -13.92 9.30 7.18
N TYR A 54 -14.11 8.33 8.08
CA TYR A 54 -15.42 8.06 8.67
C TYR A 54 -15.70 8.86 9.94
N SER A 55 -14.68 9.19 10.72
CA SER A 55 -14.81 9.81 12.05
C SER A 55 -14.55 11.31 12.06
N GLY A 56 -13.77 11.83 11.09
CA GLY A 56 -13.41 13.25 11.03
C GLY A 56 -14.52 14.14 10.49
N SER A 57 -14.61 15.37 11.01
CA SER A 57 -15.56 16.39 10.56
C SER A 57 -15.24 16.96 9.17
N HIS A 58 -13.95 16.97 8.80
CA HIS A 58 -13.46 17.51 7.52
C HIS A 58 -13.38 16.49 6.40
N HIS A 59 -13.57 15.19 6.69
CA HIS A 59 -13.60 14.10 5.71
C HIS A 59 -12.30 13.95 4.90
N LEU A 60 -11.21 14.45 5.44
CA LEU A 60 -9.89 14.39 4.83
C LEU A 60 -9.10 13.19 5.38
N ALA A 61 -8.21 12.67 4.57
CA ALA A 61 -7.32 11.60 4.95
C ALA A 61 -5.95 11.81 4.32
N LEU A 62 -4.91 11.81 5.15
CA LEU A 62 -3.53 11.87 4.68
C LEU A 62 -3.27 10.71 3.69
N CYS A 63 -2.46 10.93 2.68
CA CYS A 63 -2.10 9.95 1.66
C CYS A 63 -3.20 9.57 0.65
N MET A 64 -4.40 10.13 0.75
CA MET A 64 -5.47 9.97 -0.25
C MET A 64 -5.96 11.34 -0.71
N HIS A 65 -6.20 11.50 -2.01
CA HIS A 65 -6.68 12.79 -2.54
C HIS A 65 -8.06 13.14 -1.95
N PRO A 66 -8.29 14.38 -1.54
CA PRO A 66 -9.54 14.85 -0.88
C PRO A 66 -10.81 14.47 -1.63
N LEU A 67 -10.79 14.50 -2.96
CA LEU A 67 -11.95 14.10 -3.78
C LEU A 67 -12.37 12.65 -3.50
N MET A 68 -11.42 11.71 -3.41
CA MET A 68 -11.73 10.31 -3.12
C MET A 68 -12.20 10.15 -1.67
N SER A 69 -11.52 10.79 -0.72
CA SER A 69 -11.92 10.79 0.69
C SER A 69 -13.34 11.30 0.87
N TRP A 70 -13.71 12.40 0.20
CA TRP A 70 -15.05 12.96 0.23
C TRP A 70 -16.11 12.00 -0.36
N ILE A 71 -15.80 11.33 -1.48
CA ILE A 71 -16.71 10.34 -2.07
C ILE A 71 -16.95 9.19 -1.08
N LEU A 72 -15.87 8.62 -0.51
CA LEU A 72 -15.97 7.52 0.44
C LEU A 72 -16.75 7.92 1.70
N HIS A 73 -16.50 9.12 2.21
CA HIS A 73 -17.23 9.67 3.35
C HIS A 73 -18.73 9.77 3.04
N THR A 74 -19.09 10.38 1.90
CA THR A 74 -20.50 10.56 1.50
C THR A 74 -21.23 9.22 1.37
N VAL A 75 -20.59 8.22 0.76
CA VAL A 75 -21.14 6.87 0.67
C VAL A 75 -21.27 6.23 2.05
N SER A 76 -20.30 6.43 2.95
CA SER A 76 -20.36 5.90 4.32
C SER A 76 -21.47 6.53 5.17
N LEU A 77 -21.83 7.80 4.91
CA LEU A 77 -22.98 8.44 5.53
C LEU A 77 -24.31 7.82 5.06
N ALA A 78 -24.42 7.57 3.76
CA ALA A 78 -25.62 6.98 3.18
C ALA A 78 -25.79 5.50 3.59
N SER A 79 -24.71 4.80 3.87
CA SER A 79 -24.70 3.37 4.20
C SER A 79 -23.64 3.05 5.25
N PRO A 80 -23.89 3.37 6.55
CA PRO A 80 -22.90 3.25 7.62
C PRO A 80 -22.41 1.81 7.90
N GLU A 81 -23.18 0.82 7.51
CA GLU A 81 -22.84 -0.60 7.67
C GLU A 81 -21.83 -1.09 6.65
N LEU A 82 -21.74 -0.43 5.49
CA LEU A 82 -20.88 -0.89 4.41
C LEU A 82 -19.40 -0.60 4.69
N PRO A 83 -18.50 -1.54 4.43
CA PRO A 83 -17.06 -1.34 4.48
C PRO A 83 -16.60 -0.62 3.19
N VAL A 84 -16.93 0.67 3.05
CA VAL A 84 -16.86 1.43 1.79
C VAL A 84 -15.43 1.46 1.24
N LEU A 85 -14.42 1.61 2.10
CA LEU A 85 -13.00 1.58 1.68
C LEU A 85 -12.65 0.23 1.05
N PHE A 86 -12.97 -0.87 1.71
CA PHE A 86 -12.73 -2.22 1.18
C PHE A 86 -13.47 -2.46 -0.14
N LEU A 87 -14.72 -2.01 -0.26
CA LEU A 87 -15.49 -2.12 -1.50
C LEU A 87 -14.87 -1.32 -2.64
N MET A 88 -14.39 -0.11 -2.36
CA MET A 88 -13.68 0.72 -3.34
C MET A 88 -12.41 0.00 -3.83
N GLU A 89 -11.58 -0.50 -2.92
CA GLU A 89 -10.35 -1.20 -3.27
C GLU A 89 -10.63 -2.48 -4.06
N THR A 90 -11.66 -3.25 -3.66
CA THR A 90 -12.09 -4.45 -4.38
C THR A 90 -12.58 -4.12 -5.78
N LEU A 91 -13.35 -3.03 -5.95
CA LEU A 91 -13.83 -2.58 -7.26
C LEU A 91 -12.66 -2.15 -8.17
N ILE A 92 -11.72 -1.37 -7.62
CA ILE A 92 -10.54 -0.93 -8.37
C ILE A 92 -9.69 -2.13 -8.80
N ASN A 93 -9.44 -3.07 -7.90
CA ASN A 93 -8.74 -4.31 -8.21
C ASN A 93 -9.47 -5.10 -9.29
N PHE A 94 -10.79 -5.26 -9.16
CA PHE A 94 -11.60 -6.01 -10.11
C PHE A 94 -11.52 -5.44 -11.53
N VAL A 95 -11.76 -4.14 -11.68
CA VAL A 95 -11.69 -3.49 -13.00
C VAL A 95 -10.27 -3.56 -13.55
N SER A 96 -9.25 -3.30 -12.72
CA SER A 96 -7.85 -3.31 -13.15
C SER A 96 -7.39 -4.69 -13.61
N ILE A 97 -7.69 -5.74 -12.86
CA ILE A 97 -7.36 -7.12 -13.24
C ILE A 97 -8.09 -7.54 -14.51
N TYR A 98 -9.37 -7.17 -14.65
CA TYR A 98 -10.11 -7.39 -15.88
C TYR A 98 -9.42 -6.74 -17.10
N LEU A 99 -8.99 -5.48 -16.97
CA LEU A 99 -8.29 -4.77 -18.04
C LEU A 99 -6.94 -5.41 -18.39
N LEU A 100 -6.16 -5.85 -17.39
CA LEU A 100 -4.91 -6.57 -17.60
C LEU A 100 -5.14 -7.89 -18.33
N LEU A 101 -6.07 -8.72 -17.86
CA LEU A 101 -6.44 -9.99 -18.49
C LEU A 101 -6.90 -9.78 -19.93
N LYS A 102 -7.77 -8.78 -20.16
CA LYS A 102 -8.26 -8.43 -21.47
C LYS A 102 -7.14 -7.98 -22.41
N SER A 103 -6.18 -7.19 -21.91
CA SER A 103 -5.02 -6.72 -22.67
C SER A 103 -4.13 -7.88 -23.09
N VAL A 104 -3.82 -8.77 -22.15
CA VAL A 104 -2.98 -9.96 -22.39
C VAL A 104 -3.66 -10.92 -23.36
N ILE A 105 -4.93 -11.23 -23.17
CA ILE A 105 -5.68 -12.13 -24.05
C ILE A 105 -5.76 -11.58 -25.47
N HIS A 106 -5.95 -10.28 -25.62
CA HIS A 106 -6.00 -9.64 -26.94
C HIS A 106 -4.66 -9.73 -27.68
N HIS A 107 -3.54 -9.52 -26.98
CA HIS A 107 -2.21 -9.55 -27.58
C HIS A 107 -1.61 -10.94 -27.72
N LEU A 108 -1.78 -11.81 -26.72
CA LEU A 108 -1.28 -13.17 -26.72
C LEU A 108 -2.28 -14.10 -27.44
N SER A 109 -2.56 -13.80 -28.72
CA SER A 109 -3.50 -14.57 -29.55
C SER A 109 -2.84 -15.83 -30.15
N ALA A 110 -3.51 -16.46 -31.12
CA ALA A 110 -3.23 -17.75 -31.77
C ALA A 110 -1.77 -18.05 -32.18
N LYS A 111 -0.88 -17.07 -32.21
CA LYS A 111 0.54 -17.26 -32.61
C LYS A 111 1.49 -17.42 -31.40
N THR A 112 1.00 -17.20 -30.18
CA THR A 112 1.79 -17.29 -28.95
C THR A 112 1.97 -18.74 -28.51
N PRO A 113 3.16 -19.16 -28.03
CA PRO A 113 3.28 -20.47 -27.41
C PRO A 113 2.34 -20.59 -26.22
N PRO A 114 1.61 -21.71 -26.06
CA PRO A 114 0.69 -21.92 -24.95
C PRO A 114 1.36 -21.67 -23.59
N ILE A 115 2.64 -22.02 -23.45
CA ILE A 115 3.38 -21.84 -22.21
C ILE A 115 3.52 -20.37 -21.80
N LEU A 116 3.83 -19.47 -22.74
CA LEU A 116 3.94 -18.03 -22.45
C LEU A 116 2.58 -17.47 -22.06
N PHE A 117 1.52 -17.89 -22.75
CA PHE A 117 0.15 -17.50 -22.44
C PHE A 117 -0.25 -17.95 -21.03
N ILE A 118 -0.08 -19.25 -20.74
CA ILE A 118 -0.41 -19.84 -19.42
C ILE A 118 0.40 -19.16 -18.32
N PHE A 119 1.72 -18.99 -18.51
CA PHE A 119 2.61 -18.35 -17.55
C PHE A 119 2.16 -16.92 -17.23
N THR A 120 1.75 -16.15 -18.26
CA THR A 120 1.32 -14.76 -18.08
C THR A 120 -0.03 -14.69 -17.36
N ILE A 121 -1.01 -15.48 -17.79
CA ILE A 121 -2.33 -15.52 -17.12
C ILE A 121 -2.20 -16.01 -15.69
N PHE A 122 -1.41 -17.05 -15.45
CA PHE A 122 -1.16 -17.59 -14.12
C PHE A 122 -0.55 -16.53 -13.18
N THR A 123 0.48 -15.81 -13.63
CA THR A 123 1.11 -14.74 -12.83
C THR A 123 0.11 -13.65 -12.45
N ILE A 124 -0.69 -13.18 -13.43
CA ILE A 124 -1.73 -12.16 -13.17
C ILE A 124 -2.80 -12.70 -12.23
N SER A 125 -3.26 -13.94 -12.42
CA SER A 125 -4.31 -14.54 -11.60
C SER A 125 -3.88 -14.72 -10.14
N PHE A 126 -2.64 -15.14 -9.93
CA PHE A 126 -2.10 -15.30 -8.58
C PHE A 126 -1.91 -13.96 -7.88
N TYR A 127 -1.46 -12.94 -8.61
CA TYR A 127 -1.38 -11.58 -8.11
C TYR A 127 -2.78 -11.00 -7.80
N ALA A 128 -3.77 -11.27 -8.66
CA ALA A 128 -5.16 -10.87 -8.44
C ALA A 128 -5.72 -11.47 -7.15
N LEU A 129 -5.54 -12.78 -6.96
CA LEU A 129 -5.99 -13.47 -5.75
C LEU A 129 -5.37 -12.86 -4.48
N TYR A 130 -4.07 -12.56 -4.52
CA TYR A 130 -3.39 -11.90 -3.41
C TYR A 130 -4.03 -10.53 -3.08
N ASN A 131 -4.28 -9.68 -4.11
CA ASN A 131 -4.87 -8.36 -3.91
C ASN A 131 -6.33 -8.40 -3.45
N TYR A 132 -7.09 -9.44 -3.80
CA TYR A 132 -8.45 -9.60 -3.29
C TYR A 132 -8.48 -10.06 -1.84
N ILE A 133 -7.52 -10.88 -1.42
CA ILE A 133 -7.41 -11.37 -0.03
C ILE A 133 -6.79 -10.31 0.88
N GLN A 134 -5.80 -9.56 0.36
CA GLN A 134 -5.10 -8.48 1.07
C GLN A 134 -5.14 -7.19 0.27
N PRO A 135 -6.29 -6.53 0.17
CA PRO A 135 -6.36 -5.23 -0.49
C PRO A 135 -5.51 -4.20 0.24
N GLN A 136 -5.02 -3.21 -0.52
CA GLN A 136 -4.23 -2.11 0.00
C GLN A 136 -4.33 -0.93 -0.97
N PHE A 137 -4.70 0.25 -0.47
CA PHE A 137 -5.03 1.41 -1.30
C PHE A 137 -3.89 1.86 -2.24
N THR A 138 -2.62 1.78 -1.79
CA THR A 138 -1.46 2.13 -2.64
C THR A 138 -1.31 1.17 -3.82
N GLN A 139 -1.50 -0.14 -3.58
CA GLN A 139 -1.47 -1.15 -4.64
C GLN A 139 -2.63 -0.95 -5.61
N CYS A 140 -3.83 -0.66 -5.09
CA CYS A 140 -5.02 -0.37 -5.90
C CYS A 140 -4.78 0.82 -6.84
N ALA A 141 -4.22 1.92 -6.31
CA ALA A 141 -3.88 3.11 -7.11
C ALA A 141 -2.91 2.78 -8.24
N GLY A 142 -1.80 2.14 -7.91
CA GLY A 142 -0.79 1.73 -8.90
C GLY A 142 -1.34 0.74 -9.92
N LEU A 143 -2.17 -0.22 -9.50
CA LEU A 143 -2.78 -1.20 -10.37
C LEU A 143 -3.79 -0.58 -11.34
N ALA A 144 -4.57 0.42 -10.89
CA ALA A 144 -5.46 1.18 -11.76
C ALA A 144 -4.67 1.89 -12.87
N MET A 145 -3.58 2.57 -12.52
CA MET A 145 -2.71 3.25 -13.48
C MET A 145 -2.03 2.26 -14.44
N ALA A 146 -1.46 1.17 -13.93
CA ALA A 146 -0.78 0.15 -14.73
C ALA A 146 -1.72 -0.55 -15.71
N SER A 147 -2.91 -0.93 -15.25
CA SER A 147 -3.93 -1.57 -16.09
C SER A 147 -4.48 -0.65 -17.17
N ALA A 148 -4.64 0.64 -16.86
CA ALA A 148 -5.02 1.66 -17.82
C ALA A 148 -3.99 1.74 -18.97
N ILE A 149 -2.69 1.78 -18.66
CA ILE A 149 -1.63 1.79 -19.64
C ILE A 149 -1.65 0.51 -20.49
N CYS A 150 -1.73 -0.67 -19.86
CA CYS A 150 -1.79 -1.93 -20.59
C CYS A 150 -2.99 -1.99 -21.54
N PHE A 151 -4.17 -1.56 -21.09
CA PHE A 151 -5.36 -1.58 -21.94
C PHE A 151 -5.33 -0.49 -23.02
N TYR A 152 -4.68 0.64 -22.74
CA TYR A 152 -4.46 1.69 -23.74
C TYR A 152 -3.62 1.21 -24.92
N THR A 153 -2.61 0.35 -24.69
CA THR A 153 -1.77 -0.22 -25.77
C THR A 153 -2.56 -1.03 -26.78
N VAL A 154 -3.67 -1.67 -26.37
CA VAL A 154 -4.53 -2.51 -27.22
C VAL A 154 -5.74 -1.76 -27.75
N SER A 155 -6.05 -0.61 -27.20
CA SER A 155 -7.28 0.12 -27.49
C SER A 155 -7.20 0.86 -28.83
N GLN A 156 -8.10 0.52 -29.73
CA GLN A 156 -8.20 1.15 -31.06
C GLN A 156 -9.25 2.27 -31.11
N THR A 157 -10.24 2.25 -30.21
CA THR A 157 -11.33 3.21 -30.21
C THR A 157 -11.07 4.36 -29.23
N TRP A 158 -11.53 5.58 -29.59
CA TRP A 158 -11.41 6.75 -28.71
C TRP A 158 -12.12 6.56 -27.37
N LYS A 159 -13.25 5.84 -27.34
CA LYS A 159 -14.00 5.55 -26.12
C LYS A 159 -13.18 4.74 -25.11
N ASN A 160 -12.53 3.69 -25.61
CA ASN A 160 -11.67 2.89 -24.73
C ASN A 160 -10.45 3.67 -24.23
N ARG A 161 -9.88 4.55 -25.06
CA ARG A 161 -8.77 5.42 -24.66
C ARG A 161 -9.18 6.45 -23.61
N LEU A 162 -10.34 7.07 -23.79
CA LEU A 162 -10.92 7.96 -22.81
C LEU A 162 -11.16 7.22 -21.48
N PHE A 163 -11.75 6.02 -21.54
CA PHE A 163 -11.93 5.19 -20.35
C PHE A 163 -10.59 4.89 -19.65
N CYS A 164 -9.55 4.53 -20.40
CA CYS A 164 -8.22 4.30 -19.82
C CYS A 164 -7.68 5.56 -19.14
N THR A 165 -7.84 6.73 -19.76
CA THR A 165 -7.40 8.01 -19.20
C THR A 165 -8.15 8.31 -17.89
N LEU A 166 -9.46 8.15 -17.87
CA LEU A 166 -10.27 8.36 -16.67
C LEU A 166 -9.92 7.32 -15.57
N TRP A 167 -9.66 6.07 -15.95
CA TRP A 167 -9.26 5.02 -15.02
C TRP A 167 -7.88 5.29 -14.41
N PHE A 168 -6.95 5.81 -15.22
CA PHE A 168 -5.65 6.27 -14.73
C PHE A 168 -5.81 7.41 -13.72
N LEU A 169 -6.63 8.40 -14.02
CA LEU A 169 -6.91 9.53 -13.13
C LEU A 169 -7.62 9.08 -11.84
N ALA A 170 -8.51 8.09 -11.91
CA ALA A 170 -9.10 7.48 -10.72
C ALA A 170 -8.01 6.86 -9.81
N GLY A 171 -7.01 6.19 -10.37
CA GLY A 171 -5.83 5.75 -9.60
C GLY A 171 -5.09 6.92 -8.94
N CYS A 172 -4.92 8.05 -9.64
CA CYS A 172 -4.29 9.25 -9.09
C CYS A 172 -5.08 9.84 -7.90
N THR A 173 -6.42 9.77 -7.92
CA THR A 173 -7.23 10.25 -6.78
C THR A 173 -7.19 9.31 -5.58
N VAL A 174 -6.88 8.04 -5.76
CA VAL A 174 -6.63 7.13 -4.62
C VAL A 174 -5.28 7.44 -3.99
N ARG A 175 -4.20 7.53 -4.80
CA ARG A 175 -2.86 7.90 -4.32
C ARG A 175 -2.03 8.53 -5.43
N LEU A 176 -1.85 9.83 -5.35
CA LEU A 176 -1.16 10.60 -6.39
C LEU A 176 0.32 10.19 -6.55
N ASP A 177 1.01 9.91 -5.44
CA ASP A 177 2.45 9.57 -5.45
C ASP A 177 2.78 8.35 -6.33
N MET A 178 1.82 7.44 -6.54
CA MET A 178 2.04 6.26 -7.40
C MET A 178 2.31 6.61 -8.86
N ILE A 179 1.94 7.82 -9.28
CA ILE A 179 2.24 8.30 -10.64
C ILE A 179 3.74 8.33 -10.93
N TYR A 180 4.57 8.68 -9.93
CA TYR A 180 6.03 8.74 -10.09
C TYR A 180 6.67 7.37 -10.38
N ALA A 181 6.06 6.29 -9.90
CA ALA A 181 6.51 4.94 -10.20
C ALA A 181 6.03 4.43 -11.58
N ILE A 182 4.95 5.01 -12.12
CA ILE A 182 4.31 4.56 -13.36
C ILE A 182 4.69 5.42 -14.56
N ILE A 183 4.90 6.73 -14.37
CA ILE A 183 5.16 7.69 -15.45
C ILE A 183 6.38 7.36 -16.33
N PRO A 184 7.48 6.74 -15.84
CA PRO A 184 8.58 6.36 -16.71
C PRO A 184 8.18 5.40 -17.83
N PHE A 185 7.22 4.51 -17.59
CA PHE A 185 6.70 3.62 -18.63
C PHE A 185 5.86 4.37 -19.67
N THR A 186 5.01 5.30 -19.25
CA THR A 186 4.23 6.15 -20.17
C THR A 186 5.12 7.03 -21.00
N GLY A 187 6.12 7.65 -20.40
CA GLY A 187 7.12 8.47 -21.09
C GLY A 187 7.87 7.66 -22.16
N PHE A 188 8.27 6.43 -21.81
CA PHE A 188 8.95 5.55 -22.77
C PHE A 188 8.01 5.13 -23.92
N LEU A 189 6.75 4.81 -23.66
CA LEU A 189 5.77 4.48 -24.70
C LEU A 189 5.52 5.67 -25.64
N ALA A 190 5.41 6.87 -25.12
CA ALA A 190 5.29 8.09 -25.91
C ALA A 190 6.55 8.37 -26.74
N LEU A 191 7.73 8.14 -26.18
CA LEU A 191 9.01 8.25 -26.92
C LEU A 191 9.09 7.24 -28.07
N GLN A 192 8.67 6.00 -27.83
CA GLN A 192 8.64 4.98 -28.90
C GLN A 192 7.69 5.39 -30.03
N GLU A 193 6.53 5.93 -29.71
CA GLU A 193 5.60 6.43 -30.73
C GLU A 193 6.22 7.57 -31.53
N TRP A 194 6.87 8.52 -30.86
CA TRP A 194 7.53 9.63 -31.50
C TRP A 194 8.67 9.20 -32.44
N ILE A 195 9.52 8.25 -32.02
CA ILE A 195 10.58 7.67 -32.86
C ILE A 195 9.97 7.01 -34.12
N ARG A 196 8.90 6.24 -33.96
CA ARG A 196 8.20 5.63 -35.11
C ARG A 196 7.67 6.68 -36.08
N LEU A 197 7.13 7.79 -35.60
CA LEU A 197 6.67 8.90 -36.42
C LEU A 197 7.78 9.51 -37.24
N ILE A 198 8.94 9.75 -36.64
CA ILE A 198 10.11 10.29 -37.35
C ILE A 198 10.59 9.32 -38.45
N GLN A 199 10.64 8.03 -38.13
CA GLN A 199 11.12 7.00 -39.08
C GLN A 199 10.14 6.80 -40.24
N HIS A 200 8.83 6.94 -40.00
CA HIS A 200 7.78 6.70 -41.03
C HIS A 200 7.24 7.97 -41.68
N LYS A 201 7.97 9.08 -41.63
CA LYS A 201 7.58 10.39 -42.21
C LYS A 201 7.17 10.33 -43.70
N LYS A 202 7.48 9.24 -44.42
CA LYS A 202 7.13 9.01 -45.82
C LYS A 202 5.75 8.35 -46.06
N ASN A 203 5.20 7.66 -45.08
CA ASN A 203 3.89 7.01 -45.21
C ASN A 203 2.91 7.66 -44.25
N ARG A 204 1.84 8.25 -44.80
CA ARG A 204 0.74 8.97 -44.11
C ARG A 204 0.57 8.52 -42.67
N ALA A 205 0.92 9.41 -41.77
CA ALA A 205 0.70 9.23 -40.31
C ALA A 205 -0.73 8.78 -40.07
N SER A 206 -0.93 7.56 -39.64
CA SER A 206 -2.23 7.11 -39.19
C SER A 206 -2.62 7.97 -37.99
N HIS A 207 -3.88 8.37 -37.91
CA HIS A 207 -4.46 9.17 -36.80
C HIS A 207 -4.19 8.57 -35.39
N HIS A 208 -3.58 7.39 -35.30
CA HIS A 208 -3.24 6.70 -34.07
C HIS A 208 -2.00 7.26 -33.34
N SER A 209 -1.15 8.02 -34.04
CA SER A 209 0.17 8.41 -33.54
C SER A 209 0.14 9.52 -32.49
N PHE A 210 -0.86 10.38 -32.50
CA PHE A 210 -0.97 11.50 -31.54
C PHE A 210 -1.48 11.08 -30.13
N SER A 211 -1.86 9.84 -29.94
CA SER A 211 -2.63 9.42 -28.77
C SER A 211 -1.79 9.22 -27.49
N TRP A 212 -0.57 8.67 -27.59
CA TRP A 212 0.30 8.49 -26.43
C TRP A 212 0.86 9.82 -25.92
N SER A 213 1.20 10.73 -26.85
CA SER A 213 1.63 12.07 -26.46
C SER A 213 0.52 12.83 -25.75
N LEU A 214 -0.73 12.72 -26.23
CA LEU A 214 -1.88 13.33 -25.54
C LEU A 214 -2.14 12.69 -24.16
N PHE A 215 -2.06 11.36 -24.05
CA PHE A 215 -2.18 10.66 -22.78
C PHE A 215 -1.12 11.12 -21.78
N LEU A 216 0.14 11.23 -22.22
CA LEU A 216 1.25 11.71 -21.40
C LEU A 216 1.03 13.16 -20.96
N VAL A 217 0.59 14.05 -21.86
CA VAL A 217 0.28 15.46 -21.54
C VAL A 217 -0.83 15.54 -20.48
N ILE A 218 -1.91 14.78 -20.63
CA ILE A 218 -3.00 14.74 -19.64
C ILE A 218 -2.47 14.22 -18.29
N THR A 219 -1.66 13.16 -18.31
CA THR A 219 -1.05 12.58 -17.11
C THR A 219 -0.16 13.60 -16.39
N LEU A 220 0.70 14.29 -17.15
CA LEU A 220 1.58 15.33 -16.60
C LEU A 220 0.81 16.54 -16.07
N ALA A 221 -0.26 16.93 -16.75
CA ALA A 221 -1.14 18.03 -16.29
C ALA A 221 -1.95 17.64 -15.03
N ALA A 222 -2.29 16.37 -14.88
CA ALA A 222 -3.02 15.89 -13.69
C ALA A 222 -2.22 16.08 -12.40
N ILE A 223 -0.89 15.96 -12.44
CA ILE A 223 -0.03 16.11 -11.24
C ILE A 223 -0.23 17.48 -10.58
N PRO A 224 0.05 18.61 -11.23
CA PRO A 224 -0.13 19.92 -10.61
C PRO A 224 -1.58 20.21 -10.27
N LEU A 225 -2.56 19.81 -11.12
CA LEU A 225 -3.98 20.07 -10.87
C LEU A 225 -4.48 19.35 -9.62
N LEU A 226 -4.18 18.06 -9.47
CA LEU A 226 -4.57 17.31 -8.29
C LEU A 226 -3.79 17.78 -7.04
N SER A 227 -2.49 18.06 -7.16
CA SER A 227 -1.72 18.61 -6.04
C SER A 227 -2.22 19.98 -5.59
N MET A 228 -2.66 20.84 -6.52
CA MET A 228 -3.27 22.12 -6.16
C MET A 228 -4.63 21.92 -5.47
N GLY A 229 -5.45 21.00 -5.97
CA GLY A 229 -6.73 20.63 -5.34
C GLY A 229 -6.54 20.08 -3.93
N GLU A 230 -5.54 19.22 -3.74
CA GLU A 230 -5.16 18.69 -2.43
C GLU A 230 -4.74 19.79 -1.45
N LYS A 231 -3.78 20.63 -1.84
CA LYS A 231 -3.32 21.77 -1.03
C LYS A 231 -4.47 22.70 -0.67
N LEU A 232 -5.33 23.03 -1.63
CA LEU A 232 -6.49 23.89 -1.38
C LEU A 232 -7.44 23.28 -0.34
N ALA A 233 -7.73 21.99 -0.42
CA ALA A 233 -8.60 21.32 0.53
C ALA A 233 -7.99 21.31 1.94
N TYR A 234 -6.69 21.06 2.09
CA TYR A 234 -6.02 21.12 3.40
C TYR A 234 -5.98 22.54 3.96
N ASN A 235 -5.67 23.55 3.14
CA ASN A 235 -5.63 24.95 3.58
C ASN A 235 -7.00 25.51 4.00
N LEU A 236 -8.08 25.02 3.38
CA LEU A 236 -9.44 25.41 3.74
C LEU A 236 -9.97 24.70 5.00
N SER A 237 -9.25 23.68 5.49
CA SER A 237 -9.68 22.87 6.63
C SER A 237 -8.79 23.17 7.85
N PRO A 238 -9.32 23.79 8.91
CA PRO A 238 -8.54 24.21 10.07
C PRO A 238 -7.71 23.07 10.67
N GLY A 239 -6.42 23.34 10.92
CA GLY A 239 -5.50 22.38 11.52
C GLY A 239 -4.95 21.29 10.60
N TRP A 240 -5.55 21.06 9.42
CA TRP A 240 -5.10 20.01 8.51
C TRP A 240 -3.78 20.33 7.80
N GLU A 241 -3.51 21.60 7.52
CA GLU A 241 -2.21 22.02 6.97
C GLU A 241 -1.07 21.67 7.94
N ASN A 242 -1.25 21.98 9.22
CA ASN A 242 -0.28 21.62 10.27
C ASN A 242 -0.13 20.09 10.41
N GLY A 243 -1.24 19.35 10.37
CA GLY A 243 -1.22 17.89 10.42
C GLY A 243 -0.48 17.26 9.25
N LEU A 244 -0.66 17.81 8.04
CA LEU A 244 0.06 17.37 6.84
C LEU A 244 1.56 17.67 6.97
N HIS A 245 1.93 18.88 7.40
CA HIS A 245 3.32 19.26 7.65
C HIS A 245 3.98 18.35 8.69
N PHE A 246 3.33 18.17 9.83
CA PHE A 246 3.80 17.27 10.88
C PHE A 246 4.01 15.84 10.37
N ASN A 247 3.03 15.29 9.65
CA ASN A 247 3.16 13.94 9.10
C ASN A 247 4.31 13.81 8.10
N HIS A 248 4.58 14.87 7.32
CA HIS A 248 5.73 14.89 6.42
C HIS A 248 7.06 14.81 7.19
N GLN A 249 7.24 15.64 8.21
CA GLN A 249 8.46 15.64 9.03
C GLN A 249 8.61 14.34 9.84
N ARG A 250 7.53 13.85 10.43
CA ARG A 250 7.50 12.55 11.10
C ARG A 250 7.94 11.43 10.16
N ALA A 251 7.46 11.43 8.92
CA ALA A 251 7.84 10.43 7.94
C ALA A 251 9.36 10.45 7.68
N LEU A 252 10.00 11.63 7.67
CA LEU A 252 11.46 11.73 7.54
C LEU A 252 12.20 11.08 8.72
N ILE A 253 11.61 11.04 9.91
CA ILE A 253 12.20 10.45 11.12
C ILE A 253 11.89 8.95 11.22
N CYS A 254 10.62 8.58 11.02
CA CYS A 254 10.15 7.23 11.32
C CYS A 254 10.15 6.29 10.12
N ASP A 255 9.92 6.82 8.90
CA ASP A 255 9.76 6.02 7.70
C ASP A 255 11.05 5.91 6.87
N TYR A 256 12.01 6.81 7.08
CA TYR A 256 13.32 6.78 6.41
C TYR A 256 14.40 6.38 7.40
N PRO A 257 15.34 5.52 7.01
CA PRO A 257 16.42 5.11 7.90
C PRO A 257 17.38 6.28 8.16
N ASP A 258 17.94 6.29 9.37
CA ASP A 258 19.15 7.07 9.65
C ASP A 258 20.34 6.33 9.06
N TYR A 259 20.88 6.85 7.98
CA TYR A 259 22.02 6.25 7.28
C TYR A 259 23.36 6.49 8.00
N SER A 260 23.41 7.42 8.97
CA SER A 260 24.63 7.70 9.72
C SER A 260 24.99 6.55 10.69
N GLY A 261 23.99 5.76 11.12
CA GLY A 261 24.18 4.69 12.11
C GLY A 261 24.54 5.19 13.51
N MET A 262 24.50 6.50 13.76
CA MET A 262 24.83 7.10 15.04
C MET A 262 23.59 7.17 15.94
N ASP A 263 23.79 6.95 17.24
CA ASP A 263 22.74 7.25 18.23
C ASP A 263 22.73 8.77 18.50
N LYS A 264 21.70 9.42 18.01
CA LYS A 264 21.49 10.86 18.14
C LYS A 264 20.61 11.25 19.32
N SER A 265 20.23 10.30 20.17
CA SER A 265 19.29 10.55 21.29
C SER A 265 19.77 11.63 22.26
N LEU A 266 21.07 11.65 22.57
CA LEU A 266 21.67 12.67 23.45
C LEU A 266 21.73 14.05 22.80
N GLU A 267 22.08 14.10 21.51
CA GLU A 267 22.12 15.35 20.74
C GLU A 267 20.71 15.95 20.61
N ILE A 268 19.73 15.13 20.28
CA ILE A 268 18.32 15.52 20.22
C ILE A 268 17.86 16.07 21.56
N SER A 269 18.16 15.37 22.66
CA SER A 269 17.82 15.84 24.01
C SER A 269 18.45 17.20 24.34
N ALA A 270 19.72 17.39 23.99
CA ALA A 270 20.43 18.64 24.25
C ALA A 270 19.90 19.83 23.43
N GLN A 271 19.52 19.60 22.18
CA GLN A 271 19.08 20.67 21.25
C GLN A 271 17.59 20.98 21.36
N THR A 272 16.75 20.00 21.66
CA THR A 272 15.28 20.16 21.64
C THR A 272 14.63 20.07 23.02
N GLY A 273 15.35 19.58 24.02
CA GLY A 273 14.80 19.27 25.34
C GLY A 273 13.92 18.01 25.41
N LEU A 274 13.76 17.29 24.27
CA LEU A 274 13.02 16.04 24.24
C LEU A 274 13.84 14.94 24.93
N SER A 275 13.25 14.23 25.88
CA SER A 275 13.93 13.14 26.55
C SER A 275 14.21 11.96 25.61
N THR A 276 15.19 11.12 25.95
CA THR A 276 15.47 9.88 25.19
C THR A 276 14.24 8.96 25.14
N VAL A 277 13.42 8.95 26.19
CA VAL A 277 12.18 8.16 26.25
C VAL A 277 11.19 8.69 25.21
N GLU A 278 10.95 9.98 25.17
CA GLU A 278 10.03 10.62 24.21
C GLU A 278 10.51 10.50 22.77
N TRP A 279 11.83 10.59 22.56
CA TRP A 279 12.42 10.30 21.24
C TRP A 279 12.13 8.88 20.76
N ASN A 280 12.29 7.90 21.65
CA ASN A 280 11.97 6.49 21.32
C ASN A 280 10.47 6.29 21.08
N MET A 281 9.61 6.97 21.86
CA MET A 281 8.17 6.96 21.63
C MET A 281 7.82 7.49 20.25
N LEU A 282 8.38 8.63 19.83
CA LEU A 282 8.17 9.17 18.48
C LEU A 282 8.60 8.17 17.40
N LYS A 283 9.76 7.55 17.56
CA LYS A 283 10.27 6.52 16.62
C LYS A 283 9.38 5.28 16.56
N ASN A 284 8.71 4.94 17.63
CA ASN A 284 7.74 3.87 17.72
C ASN A 284 6.33 4.28 17.28
N PHE A 285 6.16 5.48 16.72
CA PHE A 285 4.87 6.04 16.33
C PHE A 285 3.90 6.26 17.50
N GLU A 286 4.41 6.50 18.70
CA GLU A 286 3.61 6.80 19.87
C GLU A 286 3.39 8.32 20.03
N TYR A 287 2.26 8.71 20.62
CA TYR A 287 1.92 10.11 20.83
C TYR A 287 2.85 10.78 21.84
N VAL A 288 3.45 11.91 21.48
CA VAL A 288 4.30 12.73 22.35
C VAL A 288 3.65 14.11 22.52
N PRO A 289 3.07 14.43 23.69
CA PRO A 289 2.29 15.66 23.88
C PRO A 289 3.05 16.95 23.61
N GLN A 290 4.36 16.99 23.91
CA GLN A 290 5.19 18.18 23.68
C GLN A 290 5.24 18.58 22.20
N LEU A 291 5.21 17.60 21.29
CA LEU A 291 5.23 17.84 19.84
C LEU A 291 3.92 18.46 19.34
N ALA A 292 2.80 18.19 20.00
CA ALA A 292 1.53 18.82 19.67
C ALA A 292 1.51 20.31 20.04
N GLN A 293 2.29 20.70 21.06
CA GLN A 293 2.36 22.08 21.55
C GLN A 293 3.44 22.91 20.84
N GLN A 294 4.48 22.27 20.31
CA GLN A 294 5.66 22.92 19.70
C GLN A 294 5.87 22.43 18.26
N THR A 295 5.10 22.99 17.32
CA THR A 295 5.12 22.58 15.91
C THR A 295 6.50 22.70 15.25
N ASN A 296 7.36 23.63 15.68
CA ASN A 296 8.70 23.80 15.13
C ASN A 296 9.69 22.71 15.60
N MET A 297 9.38 22.01 16.68
CA MET A 297 10.26 20.98 17.23
C MET A 297 10.42 19.80 16.26
N ILE A 298 9.35 19.41 15.55
CA ILE A 298 9.40 18.29 14.60
C ILE A 298 10.35 18.58 13.42
N ASP A 299 10.47 19.85 13.00
CA ASP A 299 11.42 20.26 11.94
C ASP A 299 12.87 20.12 12.41
N GLN A 300 13.14 20.55 13.65
CA GLN A 300 14.47 20.40 14.26
C GLN A 300 14.85 18.93 14.39
N LEU A 301 13.93 18.09 14.90
CA LEU A 301 14.13 16.64 15.03
C LEU A 301 14.42 15.99 13.67
N ALA A 302 13.66 16.34 12.64
CA ALA A 302 13.88 15.83 11.28
C ALA A 302 15.22 16.29 10.70
N SER A 303 15.65 17.51 10.99
CA SER A 303 16.96 18.03 10.57
C SER A 303 18.10 17.25 11.22
N ILE A 304 18.09 17.12 12.55
CA ILE A 304 19.12 16.38 13.30
C ILE A 304 19.16 14.90 12.86
N HIS A 305 17.97 14.27 12.70
CA HIS A 305 17.89 12.87 12.27
C HIS A 305 18.53 12.64 10.90
N ARG A 306 18.47 13.62 10.00
CA ARG A 306 19.04 13.54 8.65
C ARG A 306 20.49 13.98 8.55
N GLU A 307 21.04 14.55 9.61
CA GLU A 307 22.42 14.97 9.64
C GLU A 307 23.38 13.78 9.46
N GLY A 308 24.39 13.92 8.64
CA GLY A 308 25.31 12.83 8.29
C GLY A 308 24.79 11.84 7.23
N ASN A 309 23.57 12.00 6.71
CA ASN A 309 23.05 11.19 5.62
C ASN A 309 23.66 11.61 4.27
N THR A 310 24.87 11.12 4.01
CA THR A 310 25.62 11.40 2.75
C THR A 310 25.21 10.42 1.64
N MET A 311 25.65 10.72 0.41
CA MET A 311 25.45 9.80 -0.72
C MET A 311 26.19 8.47 -0.49
N GLU A 312 27.35 8.52 0.15
CA GLU A 312 28.14 7.34 0.48
C GLU A 312 27.41 6.41 1.45
N THR A 313 26.87 6.96 2.56
CA THR A 313 26.10 6.17 3.54
C THR A 313 24.85 5.55 2.91
N LYS A 314 24.16 6.26 2.01
CA LYS A 314 23.03 5.72 1.23
C LYS A 314 23.43 4.59 0.30
N MET A 315 24.61 4.69 -0.35
CA MET A 315 25.14 3.61 -1.20
C MET A 315 25.45 2.35 -0.39
N ILE A 316 26.07 2.49 0.76
CA ILE A 316 26.36 1.37 1.67
C ILE A 316 25.05 0.69 2.06
N HIS A 317 24.08 1.47 2.56
CA HIS A 317 22.77 0.94 2.93
C HIS A 317 22.05 0.22 1.76
N ALA A 318 22.06 0.82 0.57
CA ALA A 318 21.47 0.21 -0.61
C ALA A 318 22.13 -1.14 -0.97
N LYS A 319 23.46 -1.22 -0.88
CA LYS A 319 24.24 -2.45 -1.11
C LYS A 319 23.85 -3.54 -0.11
N ASP A 320 23.76 -3.21 1.19
CA ASP A 320 23.48 -4.16 2.25
C ASP A 320 22.04 -4.70 2.18
N HIS A 321 21.10 -3.88 1.70
CA HIS A 321 19.69 -4.26 1.60
C HIS A 321 19.30 -4.87 0.23
N PHE A 322 20.16 -4.77 -0.78
CA PHE A 322 19.89 -5.31 -2.12
C PHE A 322 19.57 -6.82 -2.12
N PRO A 323 20.26 -7.69 -1.36
CA PRO A 323 19.93 -9.13 -1.34
C PRO A 323 18.53 -9.43 -0.82
N ALA A 324 17.99 -8.57 0.07
CA ALA A 324 16.66 -8.76 0.65
C ALA A 324 15.53 -8.48 -0.37
N VAL A 325 15.80 -7.69 -1.41
CA VAL A 325 14.81 -7.29 -2.45
C VAL A 325 14.25 -8.51 -3.16
N GLY A 326 15.09 -9.49 -3.52
CA GLY A 326 14.67 -10.70 -4.22
C GLY A 326 13.63 -11.52 -3.43
N ASN A 327 13.78 -11.57 -2.11
CA ASN A 327 12.82 -12.27 -1.24
C ASN A 327 11.54 -11.46 -0.99
N ALA A 328 11.66 -10.14 -1.01
CA ALA A 328 10.56 -9.24 -0.75
C ALA A 328 9.61 -9.05 -1.95
N ILE A 329 10.12 -9.27 -3.18
CA ILE A 329 9.37 -8.95 -4.41
C ILE A 329 9.24 -10.19 -5.33
N PRO A 330 8.27 -11.07 -5.07
CA PRO A 330 8.08 -12.30 -5.85
C PRO A 330 7.90 -12.10 -7.35
N LEU A 331 7.37 -10.94 -7.78
CA LEU A 331 7.20 -10.60 -9.20
C LEU A 331 8.52 -10.51 -9.99
N LEU A 332 9.67 -10.44 -9.31
CA LEU A 332 10.97 -10.52 -10.00
C LEU A 332 11.18 -11.88 -10.67
N PHE A 333 10.68 -12.98 -10.11
CA PHE A 333 10.83 -14.30 -10.72
C PHE A 333 10.16 -14.41 -12.11
N PRO A 334 8.88 -14.02 -12.30
CA PRO A 334 8.29 -13.96 -13.62
C PRO A 334 9.03 -13.05 -14.61
N ILE A 335 9.50 -11.89 -14.16
CA ILE A 335 10.29 -10.96 -14.99
C ILE A 335 11.60 -11.64 -15.45
N ILE A 336 12.33 -12.30 -14.54
CA ILE A 336 13.55 -13.04 -14.85
C ILE A 336 13.24 -14.17 -15.86
N GLY A 337 12.12 -14.87 -15.71
CA GLY A 337 11.68 -15.90 -16.66
C GLY A 337 11.51 -15.35 -18.08
N LEU A 338 10.91 -14.16 -18.22
CA LEU A 338 10.80 -13.48 -19.50
C LEU A 338 12.16 -12.98 -20.02
N LEU A 339 13.05 -12.48 -19.14
CA LEU A 339 14.40 -12.07 -19.51
C LEU A 339 15.20 -13.24 -20.07
N LEU A 340 15.20 -14.39 -19.42
CA LEU A 340 15.86 -15.61 -19.89
C LEU A 340 15.29 -16.04 -21.26
N THR A 341 13.98 -15.95 -21.44
CA THR A 341 13.33 -16.20 -22.74
C THR A 341 13.81 -15.23 -23.81
N GLY A 342 13.89 -13.93 -23.47
CA GLY A 342 14.40 -12.89 -24.36
C GLY A 342 15.87 -13.12 -24.75
N MET A 343 16.71 -13.56 -23.81
CA MET A 343 18.12 -13.91 -24.10
C MET A 343 18.24 -15.07 -25.08
N ILE A 344 17.44 -16.11 -24.93
CA ILE A 344 17.38 -17.23 -25.90
C ILE A 344 16.95 -16.73 -27.29
N CYS A 345 16.11 -15.71 -27.32
CA CYS A 345 15.54 -15.14 -28.56
C CYS A 345 16.21 -13.84 -28.99
N ILE A 346 17.41 -13.50 -28.49
CA ILE A 346 18.05 -12.17 -28.56
C ILE A 346 18.06 -11.53 -29.94
N ARG A 347 18.28 -12.32 -31.02
CA ARG A 347 18.31 -11.84 -32.40
C ARG A 347 16.92 -11.45 -32.95
N ARG A 348 15.85 -11.71 -32.23
CA ARG A 348 14.46 -11.55 -32.65
C ARG A 348 13.64 -10.66 -31.75
N VAL A 349 14.23 -10.21 -30.65
CA VAL A 349 13.60 -9.34 -29.65
C VAL A 349 14.01 -7.91 -29.93
N ASN A 350 13.04 -7.00 -29.92
CA ASN A 350 13.31 -5.58 -30.16
C ASN A 350 13.79 -4.87 -28.89
N TYR A 351 14.30 -3.65 -29.05
CA TYR A 351 14.79 -2.83 -27.95
C TYR A 351 13.73 -2.54 -26.88
N SER A 352 12.45 -2.47 -27.26
CA SER A 352 11.35 -2.20 -26.32
C SER A 352 11.27 -3.23 -25.21
N PHE A 353 11.50 -4.50 -25.54
CA PHE A 353 11.51 -5.58 -24.56
C PHE A 353 12.57 -5.35 -23.46
N TRP A 354 13.77 -4.92 -23.84
CA TRP A 354 14.88 -4.69 -22.92
C TRP A 354 14.73 -3.41 -22.10
N SER A 355 14.04 -2.41 -22.64
CA SER A 355 13.85 -1.13 -21.96
C SER A 355 12.91 -1.23 -20.76
N TYR A 356 11.88 -2.07 -20.81
CA TYR A 356 10.93 -2.20 -19.70
C TYR A 356 11.60 -2.69 -18.39
N PRO A 357 12.39 -3.79 -18.38
CA PRO A 357 13.10 -4.20 -17.18
C PRO A 357 14.16 -3.17 -16.75
N CYS A 358 14.82 -2.46 -17.67
CA CYS A 358 15.72 -1.38 -17.29
C CYS A 358 15.00 -0.28 -16.49
N ILE A 359 13.81 0.13 -16.93
CA ILE A 359 12.98 1.10 -16.17
C ILE A 359 12.61 0.54 -14.80
N ALA A 360 12.15 -0.72 -14.73
CA ALA A 360 11.75 -1.36 -13.49
C ALA A 360 12.92 -1.48 -12.49
N PHE A 361 14.10 -1.91 -12.97
CA PHE A 361 15.29 -2.02 -12.13
C PHE A 361 15.81 -0.64 -11.68
N SER A 362 15.74 0.39 -12.55
CA SER A 362 16.07 1.76 -12.15
C SER A 362 15.18 2.26 -11.02
N LEU A 363 13.88 1.94 -11.06
CA LEU A 363 12.97 2.26 -9.96
C LEU A 363 13.35 1.52 -8.67
N ILE A 364 13.67 0.23 -8.73
CA ILE A 364 14.12 -0.53 -7.56
C ILE A 364 15.37 0.11 -6.95
N ILE A 365 16.36 0.45 -7.79
CA ILE A 365 17.58 1.12 -7.36
C ILE A 365 17.25 2.46 -6.70
N LEU A 366 16.39 3.28 -7.31
CA LEU A 366 15.96 4.55 -6.74
C LEU A 366 15.35 4.37 -5.35
N PHE A 367 14.43 3.41 -5.18
CA PHE A 367 13.81 3.14 -3.88
C PHE A 367 14.79 2.59 -2.85
N LEU A 368 15.79 1.80 -3.28
CA LEU A 368 16.89 1.38 -2.41
C LEU A 368 17.70 2.57 -1.89
N PHE A 369 18.05 3.50 -2.78
CA PHE A 369 18.75 4.75 -2.37
C PHE A 369 17.91 5.63 -1.45
N MET A 370 16.58 5.58 -1.60
CA MET A 370 15.66 6.27 -0.69
C MET A 370 15.45 5.52 0.63
N GLY A 371 15.97 4.28 0.78
CA GLY A 371 15.76 3.44 1.96
C GLY A 371 14.33 2.91 2.13
N ARG A 372 13.51 2.98 1.08
CA ARG A 372 12.06 2.68 1.14
C ARG A 372 11.64 1.66 0.08
N VAL A 373 12.11 0.43 0.20
CA VAL A 373 11.69 -0.66 -0.69
C VAL A 373 10.41 -1.30 -0.15
N TYR A 374 9.27 -0.72 -0.48
CA TYR A 374 7.98 -1.29 -0.11
C TYR A 374 7.36 -2.07 -1.26
N ASN A 375 7.02 -3.32 -1.00
CA ASN A 375 6.36 -4.20 -1.97
C ASN A 375 5.10 -3.55 -2.55
N ARG A 376 4.31 -2.89 -1.70
CA ARG A 376 3.06 -2.22 -2.09
C ARG A 376 3.24 -1.11 -3.14
N VAL A 377 4.43 -0.49 -3.22
CA VAL A 377 4.75 0.55 -4.22
C VAL A 377 5.27 -0.09 -5.50
N LEU A 378 6.08 -1.15 -5.39
CA LEU A 378 6.75 -1.76 -6.53
C LEU A 378 5.91 -2.79 -7.29
N TYR A 379 4.89 -3.37 -6.68
CA TYR A 379 4.08 -4.41 -7.34
C TYR A 379 3.44 -3.94 -8.65
N ALA A 380 2.82 -2.77 -8.67
CA ALA A 380 2.14 -2.28 -9.87
C ALA A 380 3.09 -1.97 -11.03
N PRO A 381 4.20 -1.23 -10.85
CA PRO A 381 5.17 -1.00 -11.94
C PRO A 381 5.86 -2.30 -12.40
N LEU A 382 6.12 -3.25 -11.52
CA LEU A 382 6.69 -4.55 -11.89
C LEU A 382 5.70 -5.41 -12.68
N LEU A 383 4.42 -5.41 -12.28
CA LEU A 383 3.38 -6.10 -13.04
C LEU A 383 3.19 -5.46 -14.42
N LEU A 384 3.24 -4.13 -14.51
CA LEU A 384 3.23 -3.39 -15.77
C LEU A 384 4.43 -3.79 -16.65
N CYS A 385 5.64 -3.80 -16.08
CA CYS A 385 6.85 -4.27 -16.76
C CYS A 385 6.67 -5.69 -17.30
N PHE A 386 6.22 -6.62 -16.47
CA PHE A 386 5.99 -8.01 -16.83
C PHE A 386 5.02 -8.15 -18.01
N VAL A 387 3.87 -7.46 -17.93
CA VAL A 387 2.85 -7.53 -18.99
C VAL A 387 3.35 -6.92 -20.30
N LEU A 388 4.02 -5.75 -20.26
CA LEU A 388 4.58 -5.11 -21.43
C LEU A 388 5.70 -5.95 -22.09
N MET A 389 6.52 -6.62 -21.28
CA MET A 389 7.53 -7.58 -21.78
C MET A 389 6.86 -8.77 -22.48
N ALA A 390 5.84 -9.36 -21.87
CA ALA A 390 5.11 -10.51 -22.46
C ALA A 390 4.47 -10.13 -23.82
N ILE A 391 3.85 -8.95 -23.89
CA ILE A 391 3.28 -8.40 -25.13
C ILE A 391 4.37 -8.17 -26.17
N SER A 392 5.51 -7.58 -25.78
CA SER A 392 6.62 -7.29 -26.67
C SER A 392 7.27 -8.56 -27.24
N LEU A 393 7.42 -9.61 -26.44
CA LEU A 393 7.89 -10.91 -26.90
C LEU A 393 7.00 -11.49 -27.99
N ASN A 394 5.68 -11.44 -27.79
CA ASN A 394 4.74 -12.02 -28.74
C ASN A 394 4.76 -11.34 -30.11
N ASN A 395 4.86 -10.02 -30.14
CA ASN A 395 4.77 -9.24 -31.37
C ASN A 395 5.96 -9.46 -32.35
N ASN A 396 7.10 -9.91 -31.84
CA ASN A 396 8.35 -9.90 -32.58
C ASN A 396 8.90 -11.29 -32.90
N ILE A 397 8.36 -12.35 -32.32
CA ILE A 397 8.97 -13.69 -32.40
C ILE A 397 8.15 -14.66 -33.27
N GLN A 398 8.82 -15.27 -34.26
CA GLN A 398 8.27 -16.42 -34.98
C GLN A 398 8.55 -17.70 -34.18
N TRP A 399 7.70 -18.00 -33.21
CA TRP A 399 7.86 -19.09 -32.25
C TRP A 399 8.10 -20.48 -32.86
N LYS A 400 7.57 -20.75 -34.08
CA LYS A 400 7.76 -22.04 -34.75
C LYS A 400 9.22 -22.33 -35.13
N LYS A 401 10.06 -21.29 -35.30
CA LYS A 401 11.44 -21.38 -35.78
C LYS A 401 12.49 -21.21 -34.66
N ILE A 402 12.11 -21.28 -33.37
CA ILE A 402 13.06 -21.07 -32.29
C ILE A 402 13.74 -22.39 -31.93
N PRO A 403 15.08 -22.47 -31.98
CA PRO A 403 15.83 -23.50 -31.29
C PRO A 403 15.73 -23.28 -29.78
N GLY A 404 15.73 -24.33 -28.98
CA GLY A 404 15.75 -24.20 -27.53
C GLY A 404 14.38 -24.01 -26.87
N LYS A 405 13.27 -24.39 -27.51
CA LYS A 405 11.91 -24.34 -26.92
C LYS A 405 11.82 -25.05 -25.56
N VAL A 406 12.59 -26.12 -25.38
CA VAL A 406 12.67 -26.87 -24.14
C VAL A 406 13.31 -26.00 -23.03
N CYS A 407 14.36 -25.25 -23.33
CA CYS A 407 14.99 -24.34 -22.36
C CYS A 407 14.04 -23.21 -21.94
N ILE A 408 13.26 -22.67 -22.91
CA ILE A 408 12.23 -21.66 -22.60
C ILE A 408 11.16 -22.25 -21.69
N PHE A 409 10.68 -23.44 -22.00
CA PHE A 409 9.69 -24.14 -21.18
C PHE A 409 10.23 -24.37 -19.77
N LEU A 410 11.43 -24.90 -19.62
CA LEU A 410 12.04 -25.17 -18.32
C LEU A 410 12.30 -23.89 -17.51
N SER A 411 12.80 -22.82 -18.16
CA SER A 411 13.02 -21.55 -17.46
C SER A 411 11.72 -20.95 -16.92
N MET A 412 10.65 -20.95 -17.73
CA MET A 412 9.34 -20.47 -17.28
C MET A 412 8.75 -21.35 -16.16
N LEU A 413 8.92 -22.67 -16.24
CA LEU A 413 8.45 -23.60 -15.22
C LEU A 413 9.20 -23.40 -13.90
N ILE A 414 10.53 -23.25 -13.94
CA ILE A 414 11.35 -22.99 -12.76
C ILE A 414 10.95 -21.63 -12.12
N MET A 415 10.83 -20.59 -12.93
CA MET A 415 10.46 -19.26 -12.41
C MET A 415 9.03 -19.23 -11.88
N ALA A 416 8.09 -19.95 -12.49
CA ALA A 416 6.75 -20.15 -11.94
C ALA A 416 6.80 -20.89 -10.58
N GLY A 417 7.63 -21.92 -10.46
CA GLY A 417 7.83 -22.63 -9.19
C GLY A 417 8.41 -21.75 -8.09
N LEU A 418 9.42 -20.92 -8.40
CA LEU A 418 9.99 -19.96 -7.46
C LEU A 418 8.99 -18.87 -7.06
N PHE A 419 8.23 -18.37 -8.02
CA PHE A 419 7.16 -17.42 -7.75
C PHE A 419 6.10 -18.00 -6.83
N LEU A 420 5.63 -19.24 -7.11
CA LEU A 420 4.66 -19.93 -6.27
C LEU A 420 5.19 -20.17 -4.85
N ASN A 421 6.44 -20.59 -4.73
CA ASN A 421 7.05 -20.81 -3.40
C ASN A 421 7.13 -19.49 -2.60
N SER A 422 7.53 -18.39 -3.24
CA SER A 422 7.63 -17.08 -2.59
C SER A 422 6.26 -16.51 -2.25
N GLN A 423 5.35 -16.46 -3.20
CA GLN A 423 3.97 -15.98 -2.96
C GLN A 423 3.19 -16.94 -2.05
N GLY A 424 3.42 -18.25 -2.16
CA GLY A 424 2.80 -19.24 -1.31
C GLY A 424 3.17 -19.07 0.17
N LYS A 425 4.41 -18.66 0.47
CA LYS A 425 4.81 -18.30 1.84
C LYS A 425 4.06 -17.07 2.35
N ILE A 426 3.92 -16.04 1.52
CA ILE A 426 3.17 -14.83 1.85
C ILE A 426 1.69 -15.18 2.06
N LEU A 427 1.07 -15.82 1.07
CA LEU A 427 -0.33 -16.22 1.13
C LEU A 427 -0.60 -17.23 2.26
N GLY A 428 0.31 -18.19 2.48
CA GLY A 428 0.25 -19.14 3.60
C GLY A 428 0.31 -18.45 4.96
N GLY A 429 1.10 -17.39 5.08
CA GLY A 429 1.13 -16.54 6.27
C GLY A 429 -0.22 -15.85 6.51
N VAL A 430 -0.84 -15.33 5.45
CA VAL A 430 -2.17 -14.69 5.52
C VAL A 430 -3.23 -15.72 5.93
N ILE A 431 -3.26 -16.88 5.24
CA ILE A 431 -4.21 -17.97 5.54
C ILE A 431 -4.03 -18.44 6.99
N LYS A 432 -2.78 -18.64 7.43
CA LYS A 432 -2.49 -19.05 8.80
C LYS A 432 -3.02 -18.01 9.81
N ARG A 433 -2.83 -16.72 9.55
CA ARG A 433 -3.39 -15.64 10.40
C ARG A 433 -4.91 -15.66 10.43
N THR A 434 -5.57 -15.97 9.30
CA THR A 434 -7.04 -16.02 9.21
C THR A 434 -7.66 -17.08 10.12
N PHE A 435 -6.97 -18.20 10.36
CA PHE A 435 -7.45 -19.31 11.18
C PHE A 435 -6.78 -19.39 12.56
N THR A 436 -5.97 -18.39 12.94
CA THR A 436 -5.24 -18.40 14.23
C THR A 436 -6.12 -17.94 15.39
N LYS A 437 -5.64 -18.29 16.60
CA LYS A 437 -6.18 -17.84 17.88
C LYS A 437 -6.30 -16.29 17.96
N GLU A 438 -5.35 -15.57 17.36
CA GLU A 438 -5.30 -14.09 17.36
C GLU A 438 -6.55 -13.44 16.75
N GLN A 439 -7.13 -14.04 15.70
CA GLN A 439 -8.35 -13.53 15.09
C GLN A 439 -9.57 -13.61 16.00
N ARG A 440 -9.68 -14.73 16.73
CA ARG A 440 -10.76 -14.88 17.72
C ARG A 440 -10.61 -13.87 18.84
N GLU A 441 -9.37 -13.59 19.22
CA GLU A 441 -9.04 -12.61 20.26
C GLU A 441 -9.43 -11.20 19.85
N SER A 442 -9.14 -10.75 18.61
CA SER A 442 -9.51 -9.41 18.14
C SER A 442 -11.01 -9.20 18.16
N LYS A 443 -11.80 -10.24 17.78
CA LYS A 443 -13.26 -10.16 17.86
C LYS A 443 -13.75 -10.06 19.32
N VAL A 444 -13.20 -10.88 20.21
CA VAL A 444 -13.54 -10.85 21.63
C VAL A 444 -13.23 -9.48 22.25
N VAL A 445 -12.09 -8.90 21.86
CA VAL A 445 -11.72 -7.54 22.30
C VAL A 445 -12.70 -6.50 21.77
N PHE A 446 -13.03 -6.55 20.47
CA PHE A 446 -14.00 -5.63 19.89
C PHE A 446 -15.39 -5.73 20.58
N ASP A 447 -15.87 -6.94 20.78
CA ASP A 447 -17.14 -7.17 21.47
C ASP A 447 -17.09 -6.61 22.91
N TYR A 448 -16.01 -6.87 23.63
CA TYR A 448 -15.80 -6.32 24.98
C TYR A 448 -15.81 -4.78 25.00
N LEU A 449 -15.06 -4.15 24.10
CA LEU A 449 -15.00 -2.70 24.01
C LEU A 449 -16.38 -2.09 23.72
N THR A 450 -17.13 -2.69 22.80
CA THR A 450 -18.48 -2.22 22.44
C THR A 450 -19.54 -2.46 23.53
N MET A 451 -19.31 -3.41 24.45
CA MET A 451 -20.16 -3.67 25.60
C MET A 451 -19.92 -2.73 26.79
N HIS A 452 -18.81 -1.99 26.77
CA HIS A 452 -18.43 -1.06 27.82
C HIS A 452 -18.29 0.39 27.34
N PRO A 453 -19.34 0.98 26.73
CA PRO A 453 -19.29 2.34 26.19
C PRO A 453 -19.14 3.43 27.29
N GLU A 454 -19.35 3.07 28.56
CA GLU A 454 -19.18 3.95 29.71
C GLU A 454 -17.70 4.13 30.12
N LYS A 455 -16.80 3.32 29.57
CA LYS A 455 -15.36 3.37 29.82
C LYS A 455 -14.64 3.93 28.62
N ILE A 456 -13.60 4.69 28.85
CA ILE A 456 -12.67 5.10 27.79
C ILE A 456 -11.47 4.16 27.83
N PHE A 457 -11.09 3.65 26.64
CA PHE A 457 -9.93 2.78 26.49
C PHE A 457 -8.83 3.52 25.75
N ILE A 458 -7.64 3.58 26.34
CA ILE A 458 -6.47 4.19 25.72
C ILE A 458 -5.43 3.10 25.42
N SER A 459 -4.92 3.07 24.19
CA SER A 459 -3.88 2.16 23.75
C SER A 459 -2.69 2.93 23.19
N PHE A 460 -1.48 2.45 23.49
CA PHE A 460 -0.23 2.91 22.88
C PHE A 460 0.41 1.79 22.02
N ASP A 461 -0.25 0.68 21.86
CA ASP A 461 0.12 -0.35 20.88
C ASP A 461 -0.53 -0.04 19.54
N ALA A 462 0.07 -0.53 18.46
CA ALA A 462 -0.57 -0.53 17.14
C ALA A 462 -1.82 -1.42 17.17
N PHE A 463 -2.85 -0.91 17.85
CA PHE A 463 -4.09 -1.61 18.13
C PHE A 463 -5.02 -1.48 16.94
N SER A 464 -5.09 -2.52 16.14
CA SER A 464 -6.14 -2.63 15.13
C SER A 464 -7.31 -3.40 15.73
N THR A 465 -8.35 -2.70 16.17
CA THR A 465 -9.65 -3.32 16.50
C THR A 465 -10.28 -4.00 15.29
N PHE A 466 -9.82 -3.64 14.09
CA PHE A 466 -10.38 -4.08 12.82
C PHE A 466 -9.31 -4.77 11.96
N GLU A 467 -9.03 -6.03 12.24
CA GLU A 467 -8.15 -6.83 11.38
C GLU A 467 -8.88 -7.29 10.09
N GLU A 468 -10.19 -7.46 10.15
CA GLU A 468 -10.99 -7.89 9.01
C GLU A 468 -11.45 -6.68 8.20
N ALA A 469 -11.15 -6.67 6.90
CA ALA A 469 -11.52 -5.56 6.01
C ALA A 469 -13.04 -5.31 5.97
N LEU A 470 -13.83 -6.37 6.09
CA LEU A 470 -15.30 -6.29 6.13
C LEU A 470 -15.84 -5.65 7.43
N ALA A 471 -15.08 -5.67 8.52
CA ALA A 471 -15.46 -5.03 9.77
C ALA A 471 -15.19 -3.52 9.80
N VAL A 472 -14.40 -3.01 8.85
CA VAL A 472 -14.03 -1.58 8.77
C VAL A 472 -15.18 -0.78 8.15
N SER A 473 -16.20 -0.47 8.96
CA SER A 473 -17.37 0.33 8.57
C SER A 473 -17.52 1.55 9.47
N ARG A 474 -18.22 2.59 8.98
CA ARG A 474 -18.51 3.80 9.75
C ARG A 474 -19.22 3.47 11.08
N ARG A 475 -20.20 2.58 11.04
CA ARG A 475 -20.95 2.17 12.25
C ARG A 475 -20.01 1.60 13.31
N ASN A 476 -19.07 0.74 12.91
CA ASN A 476 -18.17 0.12 13.86
C ASN A 476 -17.20 1.15 14.48
N PHE A 477 -16.73 2.12 13.72
CA PHE A 477 -15.92 3.22 14.28
C PHE A 477 -16.72 4.07 15.28
N LEU A 478 -17.97 4.40 14.97
CA LEU A 478 -18.82 5.15 15.91
C LEU A 478 -19.10 4.37 17.20
N ARG A 479 -19.21 3.03 17.13
CA ARG A 479 -19.37 2.17 18.32
C ARG A 479 -18.12 2.08 19.18
N THR A 480 -16.95 2.39 18.63
CA THR A 480 -15.66 2.36 19.32
C THR A 480 -15.01 3.73 19.43
N ASP A 481 -15.77 4.83 19.32
CA ASP A 481 -15.23 6.19 19.40
C ASP A 481 -14.58 6.51 20.78
N HIS A 482 -14.98 5.78 21.82
CA HIS A 482 -14.38 5.81 23.16
C HIS A 482 -13.07 5.00 23.28
N VAL A 483 -12.60 4.40 22.19
CA VAL A 483 -11.30 3.70 22.12
C VAL A 483 -10.29 4.61 21.42
N ILE A 484 -9.39 5.17 22.19
CA ILE A 484 -8.39 6.14 21.75
C ILE A 484 -7.08 5.42 21.48
N ASN A 485 -6.66 5.39 20.22
CA ASN A 485 -5.38 4.82 19.82
C ASN A 485 -4.32 5.91 19.72
N CYS A 486 -3.37 5.91 20.66
CA CYS A 486 -2.27 6.86 20.73
C CYS A 486 -1.01 6.37 20.00
N THR A 487 -1.18 5.60 18.91
CA THR A 487 -0.10 5.17 18.00
C THR A 487 -0.47 5.37 16.55
N GLY A 488 0.54 5.57 15.71
CA GLY A 488 0.35 5.70 14.27
C GLY A 488 0.44 7.14 13.76
N TRP A 489 0.37 7.28 12.46
CA TRP A 489 0.57 8.57 11.80
C TRP A 489 -0.66 9.51 11.85
N HIS A 490 -1.79 9.04 12.38
CA HIS A 490 -3.05 9.80 12.46
C HIS A 490 -3.16 10.72 13.69
N MET A 491 -2.32 10.55 14.69
CA MET A 491 -2.44 11.26 15.99
C MET A 491 -2.24 12.78 15.91
N TRP A 492 -1.64 13.26 14.84
CA TRP A 492 -1.24 14.67 14.70
C TRP A 492 -2.17 15.44 13.75
N ASN A 493 -3.37 14.92 13.51
CA ASN A 493 -4.36 15.57 12.66
C ASN A 493 -5.61 15.95 13.46
N PRO A 494 -6.46 16.85 12.90
CA PRO A 494 -7.66 17.32 13.58
C PRO A 494 -8.64 16.22 13.99
N THR A 495 -8.76 15.13 13.21
CA THR A 495 -9.68 14.01 13.55
C THR A 495 -9.33 13.36 14.88
N PHE A 496 -8.04 13.19 15.19
CA PHE A 496 -7.62 12.65 16.49
C PHE A 496 -7.94 13.63 17.61
N GLN A 497 -7.69 14.93 17.41
CA GLN A 497 -8.06 15.95 18.41
C GLN A 497 -9.56 15.98 18.63
N GLU A 498 -10.37 15.94 17.58
CA GLU A 498 -11.83 15.84 17.68
C GLU A 498 -12.28 14.61 18.48
N GLN A 499 -11.58 13.48 18.34
CA GLN A 499 -11.88 12.28 19.13
C GLN A 499 -11.56 12.49 20.62
N LEU A 500 -10.42 13.13 20.93
CA LEU A 500 -10.08 13.49 22.30
C LEU A 500 -11.14 14.43 22.92
N ASP A 501 -11.54 15.45 22.16
CA ASP A 501 -12.52 16.46 22.61
C ASP A 501 -13.90 15.82 22.86
N ARG A 502 -14.36 14.92 21.95
CA ARG A 502 -15.64 14.18 22.14
C ARG A 502 -15.63 13.33 23.41
N ASN A 503 -14.47 12.82 23.80
CA ASN A 503 -14.29 12.03 25.01
C ASN A 503 -13.86 12.88 26.23
N SER A 504 -13.84 14.21 26.11
CA SER A 504 -13.42 15.15 27.15
C SER A 504 -12.01 14.90 27.70
N ILE A 505 -11.09 14.51 26.79
CA ILE A 505 -9.69 14.23 27.10
C ILE A 505 -8.83 15.34 26.51
N THR A 506 -8.10 16.03 27.37
CA THR A 506 -7.07 17.02 26.97
C THR A 506 -5.70 16.39 26.78
N ASP A 507 -5.37 15.43 27.63
CA ASP A 507 -4.09 14.71 27.62
C ASP A 507 -4.37 13.22 27.88
N PRO A 508 -4.09 12.35 26.92
CA PRO A 508 -4.34 10.91 27.07
C PRO A 508 -3.53 10.26 28.19
N TYR A 509 -2.37 10.79 28.56
CA TYR A 509 -1.56 10.25 29.66
C TYR A 509 -2.13 10.63 31.02
N LEU A 510 -2.55 11.88 31.20
CA LEU A 510 -3.21 12.32 32.41
C LEU A 510 -4.59 11.66 32.59
N ALA A 511 -5.29 11.40 31.48
CA ALA A 511 -6.57 10.71 31.48
C ALA A 511 -6.48 9.28 32.04
N LEU A 512 -5.35 8.60 31.95
CA LEU A 512 -5.16 7.25 32.49
C LEU A 512 -5.41 7.15 34.01
N TYR A 513 -5.29 8.25 34.73
CA TYR A 513 -5.55 8.28 36.19
C TYR A 513 -7.04 8.46 36.53
N GLN A 514 -7.91 8.67 35.58
CA GLN A 514 -9.35 8.81 35.82
C GLN A 514 -10.02 7.45 36.03
N ASP A 515 -11.02 7.40 36.89
CA ASP A 515 -11.65 6.13 37.32
C ASP A 515 -12.35 5.37 36.19
N HIS A 516 -12.85 6.05 35.17
CA HIS A 516 -13.55 5.45 34.04
C HIS A 516 -12.60 5.14 32.86
N VAL A 517 -11.33 5.52 32.95
CA VAL A 517 -10.34 5.25 31.86
C VAL A 517 -9.61 3.93 32.12
N ARG A 518 -9.35 3.20 31.07
CA ARG A 518 -8.61 1.94 31.08
C ARG A 518 -7.48 2.00 30.07
N PHE A 519 -6.35 1.46 30.45
CA PHE A 519 -5.24 1.21 29.54
C PHE A 519 -5.38 -0.20 28.96
N ILE A 520 -5.28 -0.33 27.62
CA ILE A 520 -5.32 -1.63 26.95
C ILE A 520 -4.03 -1.85 26.15
N GLN A 521 -3.45 -3.04 26.30
CA GLN A 521 -2.18 -3.42 25.69
C GLN A 521 -2.16 -4.91 25.30
N LYS A 522 -1.44 -5.27 24.23
CA LYS A 522 -1.22 -6.66 23.79
C LYS A 522 0.07 -7.21 24.39
N GLY A 523 0.02 -8.40 24.96
CA GLY A 523 1.15 -9.31 25.13
C GLY A 523 2.08 -9.11 26.34
N VAL A 524 1.98 -8.06 27.15
CA VAL A 524 2.95 -7.77 28.24
C VAL A 524 2.26 -7.75 29.59
N GLU A 525 2.92 -8.33 30.62
CA GLU A 525 2.38 -8.31 31.98
C GLU A 525 2.48 -6.93 32.64
N THR A 526 3.53 -6.17 32.33
CA THR A 526 3.74 -4.82 32.85
C THR A 526 3.49 -3.80 31.74
N PRO A 527 2.61 -2.80 31.92
CA PRO A 527 2.35 -1.79 30.91
C PRO A 527 3.61 -1.00 30.52
N ALA A 528 3.91 -0.95 29.22
CA ALA A 528 5.07 -0.22 28.70
C ALA A 528 5.01 1.29 28.95
N ILE A 529 3.79 1.81 29.20
CA ILE A 529 3.54 3.24 29.46
C ILE A 529 4.03 3.71 30.85
N LEU A 530 4.20 2.80 31.82
CA LEU A 530 4.55 3.19 33.19
C LEU A 530 5.88 3.97 33.29
N PRO A 531 6.98 3.56 32.64
CA PRO A 531 8.22 4.32 32.68
C PRO A 531 8.08 5.75 32.15
N TYR A 532 7.24 5.93 31.12
CA TYR A 532 6.97 7.26 30.58
C TYR A 532 6.19 8.11 31.57
N LEU A 533 5.12 7.58 32.18
CA LEU A 533 4.32 8.30 33.18
C LEU A 533 5.18 8.73 34.38
N GLU A 534 6.06 7.85 34.85
CA GLU A 534 6.98 8.15 35.94
C GLU A 534 8.01 9.23 35.56
N HIS A 535 8.55 9.13 34.35
CA HIS A 535 9.56 10.07 33.86
C HIS A 535 8.95 11.47 33.59
N HIS A 536 7.85 11.49 32.84
CA HIS A 536 7.25 12.74 32.33
C HIS A 536 6.46 13.49 33.41
N LEU A 537 5.70 12.76 34.24
CA LEU A 537 4.84 13.36 35.25
C LEU A 537 5.49 13.43 36.63
N GLY A 538 6.65 12.77 36.80
CA GLY A 538 7.31 12.66 38.12
C GLY A 538 6.47 11.92 39.18
N ILE A 539 5.49 11.12 38.75
CA ILE A 539 4.53 10.42 39.59
C ILE A 539 4.80 8.92 39.52
N LYS A 540 5.14 8.30 40.62
CA LYS A 540 5.19 6.83 40.69
C LYS A 540 3.80 6.26 40.47
N THR A 541 3.76 5.25 39.63
CA THR A 541 2.55 4.72 39.05
C THR A 541 2.48 3.21 39.19
N LYS A 542 1.32 2.68 39.54
CA LYS A 542 1.04 1.26 39.50
C LYS A 542 -0.11 0.93 38.56
N ALA A 543 0.00 -0.20 37.90
CA ALA A 543 -1.04 -0.76 37.04
C ALA A 543 -1.77 -1.90 37.78
N ILE A 544 -3.08 -1.83 37.81
CA ILE A 544 -3.93 -2.88 38.36
C ILE A 544 -4.59 -3.60 37.18
N LEU A 545 -4.33 -4.88 37.03
CA LEU A 545 -4.99 -5.68 36.01
C LEU A 545 -6.47 -5.80 36.33
N CYS A 546 -7.32 -5.31 35.43
CA CYS A 546 -8.78 -5.37 35.56
C CYS A 546 -9.35 -6.57 34.80
N ASP A 547 -8.80 -6.86 33.61
CA ASP A 547 -9.31 -7.93 32.77
C ASP A 547 -8.24 -8.47 31.80
N SER A 548 -8.47 -9.66 31.25
CA SER A 548 -7.59 -10.36 30.32
C SER A 548 -8.41 -11.00 29.21
N LEU A 549 -8.19 -10.56 27.97
CA LEU A 549 -8.91 -11.01 26.78
C LEU A 549 -7.92 -11.66 25.81
N GLY A 550 -7.64 -12.93 26.02
CA GLY A 550 -6.61 -13.66 25.29
C GLY A 550 -5.21 -13.08 25.51
N SER A 551 -4.59 -12.55 24.46
CA SER A 551 -3.30 -11.86 24.55
C SER A 551 -3.41 -10.40 25.03
N TYR A 552 -4.59 -9.84 25.15
CA TYR A 552 -4.78 -8.46 25.58
C TYR A 552 -4.96 -8.37 27.11
N ARG A 553 -4.44 -7.31 27.67
CA ARG A 553 -4.53 -6.98 29.10
C ARG A 553 -5.14 -5.60 29.25
N ILE A 554 -6.07 -5.45 30.18
CA ILE A 554 -6.77 -4.21 30.48
C ILE A 554 -6.41 -3.80 31.90
N TYR A 555 -5.86 -2.62 32.05
CA TYR A 555 -5.36 -2.10 33.31
C TYR A 555 -6.10 -0.84 33.73
N ARG A 556 -6.20 -0.65 35.02
CA ARG A 556 -6.44 0.64 35.65
C ARG A 556 -5.10 1.19 36.15
N ILE A 557 -4.77 2.40 35.76
CA ILE A 557 -3.56 3.10 36.19
C ILE A 557 -3.87 3.94 37.43
N GLN A 558 -3.02 3.86 38.43
CA GLN A 558 -3.19 4.61 39.68
C GLN A 558 -1.87 5.22 40.14
N LYS A 559 -1.96 6.36 40.83
CA LYS A 559 -0.79 6.93 41.51
C LYS A 559 -0.41 6.01 42.66
N ASP A 560 0.87 5.76 42.84
CA ASP A 560 1.38 5.00 43.98
C ASP A 560 1.48 5.91 45.22
N THR A 561 0.43 5.91 46.05
CA THR A 561 0.34 6.77 47.24
C THR A 561 1.26 6.33 48.38
N GLU A 562 1.78 5.09 48.38
CA GLU A 562 2.65 4.62 49.45
C GLU A 562 4.02 5.33 49.46
N PHE A 563 4.46 5.87 48.34
CA PHE A 563 5.75 6.57 48.20
C PHE A 563 5.69 8.07 48.56
N SER A 564 4.52 8.68 48.58
CA SER A 564 4.36 10.09 48.95
C SER A 564 4.54 10.33 50.48
N LEU A 565 4.33 9.30 51.27
CA LEU A 565 4.51 9.35 52.73
C LEU A 565 5.99 9.26 53.18
N ILE A 566 6.88 8.76 52.32
CA ILE A 566 8.32 8.61 52.70
C ILE A 566 9.12 9.91 52.46
N LYS A 567 8.62 10.82 51.58
CA LYS A 567 9.29 12.11 51.33
C LYS A 567 8.82 13.26 52.25
N SER A 568 7.84 13.04 53.09
CA SER A 568 7.30 14.04 54.06
C SER A 568 7.78 13.83 55.51
N ASN A 569 8.72 12.89 55.74
CA ASN A 569 9.37 12.71 57.05
C ASN A 569 10.86 13.04 56.98
#